data_a8c9a0d3ee2927cf23a867e7a316a7a7
#
_entry.id   a8c9a0d3ee2927cf23a867e7a316a7a7
#
_cell.length_a   1.000
_cell.length_b   1.000
_cell.length_c   1.000
_cell.angle_alpha   90.00
_cell.angle_beta   90.00
_cell.angle_gamma   90.00
#
_symmetry.space_group_name_H-M   'P 1'
#
loop_
_entity.id
_entity.type
_entity.pdbx_description
1 polymer ?
#
loop_
_entity_poly.entity_id
_entity_poly.type
_entity_poly.pdbx_seq_one_letter_code
_entity_poly.pdbx_strand_id
1 'polypeptide(L)'
;NGLSFFNIREHVGFLRNMVVRTASNGDVMLIMVFAYEDAQLRCALLDTLAANFPQITSLHYVINGKRNDSIGDLPCVKYSGDDCIYDTMEDIKFRISPKSFYQTNSKQAYRLYSVVREFADLQGDEVLYDLYTGTGTIGLFLSKKAGKVVGIEYVQEAIDDAKLNAANNGIENAHFYAGDMK
;
A
#
# COMPACT_ATOMS: atom_id res chain seq x y z
N ASN A 1 18.97 13.82 20.00
CA ASN A 1 19.92 13.03 19.22
C ASN A 1 20.64 13.79 18.11
N GLY A 2 20.43 15.13 17.94
CA GLY A 2 21.16 15.95 16.96
C GLY A 2 20.77 15.72 15.49
N LEU A 3 19.71 14.96 15.20
CA LEU A 3 19.22 14.75 13.83
C LEU A 3 18.51 16.03 13.34
N SER A 4 18.89 16.50 12.15
CA SER A 4 18.29 17.68 11.53
C SER A 4 17.01 17.33 10.79
N PHE A 5 15.97 18.14 10.95
CA PHE A 5 14.77 18.06 10.13
C PHE A 5 14.96 18.72 8.78
N PHE A 6 14.35 18.16 7.75
CA PHE A 6 14.45 18.68 6.39
C PHE A 6 13.75 20.04 6.24
N ASN A 7 14.51 21.02 5.79
CA ASN A 7 13.97 22.34 5.41
C ASN A 7 13.65 22.34 3.92
N ILE A 8 12.36 22.39 3.59
CA ILE A 8 11.88 22.30 2.20
C ILE A 8 12.29 23.50 1.33
N ARG A 9 12.57 24.66 1.93
CA ARG A 9 12.99 25.86 1.18
C ARG A 9 14.46 25.83 0.83
N GLU A 10 15.28 25.36 1.77
CA GLU A 10 16.73 25.32 1.65
C GLU A 10 17.25 23.99 1.13
N HIS A 11 16.39 22.96 1.08
CA HIS A 11 16.71 21.58 0.73
C HIS A 11 17.87 20.99 1.55
N VAL A 12 17.90 21.30 2.85
CA VAL A 12 18.89 20.80 3.80
C VAL A 12 18.22 20.09 4.98
N GLY A 13 18.94 19.15 5.60
CA GLY A 13 18.45 18.36 6.73
C GLY A 13 18.31 16.90 6.37
N PHE A 14 18.34 16.02 7.37
CA PHE A 14 18.38 14.56 7.20
C PHE A 14 16.99 13.91 7.21
N LEU A 15 16.17 14.22 8.24
CA LEU A 15 14.84 13.65 8.42
C LEU A 15 13.84 14.38 7.51
N ARG A 16 13.35 13.70 6.48
CA ARG A 16 12.50 14.33 5.47
C ARG A 16 11.02 14.11 5.72
N ASN A 17 10.60 12.85 5.73
CA ASN A 17 9.21 12.47 5.93
C ASN A 17 9.10 11.20 6.76
N MET A 18 7.92 11.00 7.35
CA MET A 18 7.52 9.76 8.00
C MET A 18 6.12 9.40 7.52
N VAL A 19 5.97 8.21 6.96
CA VAL A 19 4.68 7.67 6.56
C VAL A 19 4.30 6.56 7.53
N VAL A 20 3.15 6.71 8.17
CA VAL A 20 2.58 5.69 9.05
C VAL A 20 1.33 5.13 8.39
N ARG A 21 1.26 3.81 8.28
CA ARG A 21 0.07 3.11 7.82
C ARG A 21 -0.38 2.15 8.91
N THR A 22 -1.67 2.13 9.18
CA THR A 22 -2.27 1.22 10.17
C THR A 22 -3.35 0.39 9.50
N ALA A 23 -3.48 -0.85 9.91
CA ALA A 23 -4.53 -1.75 9.45
C ALA A 23 -5.50 -2.08 10.60
N SER A 24 -6.69 -2.58 10.26
CA SER A 24 -7.75 -2.89 11.24
C SER A 24 -7.39 -4.02 12.20
N ASN A 25 -6.45 -4.88 11.83
CA ASN A 25 -5.92 -5.97 12.67
C ASN A 25 -4.85 -5.51 13.70
N GLY A 26 -4.49 -4.22 13.67
CA GLY A 26 -3.45 -3.65 14.55
C GLY A 26 -2.05 -3.61 13.93
N ASP A 27 -1.85 -4.09 12.72
CA ASP A 27 -0.57 -3.95 12.01
C ASP A 27 -0.22 -2.48 11.81
N VAL A 28 1.05 -2.16 11.99
CA VAL A 28 1.61 -0.82 11.78
C VAL A 28 2.81 -0.90 10.86
N MET A 29 2.72 -0.22 9.73
CA MET A 29 3.85 0.02 8.83
C MET A 29 4.38 1.42 9.03
N LEU A 30 5.69 1.53 9.20
CA LEU A 30 6.40 2.80 9.26
C LEU A 30 7.42 2.88 8.13
N ILE A 31 7.37 3.97 7.34
CA ILE A 31 8.34 4.25 6.29
C ILE A 31 9.02 5.58 6.64
N MET A 32 10.32 5.51 6.96
CA MET A 32 11.14 6.69 7.18
C MET A 32 11.74 7.17 5.86
N VAL A 33 11.62 8.46 5.59
CA VAL A 33 12.21 9.07 4.39
C VAL A 33 13.35 9.98 4.81
N PHE A 34 14.55 9.69 4.32
CA PHE A 34 15.76 10.47 4.56
C PHE A 34 16.15 11.26 3.32
N ALA A 35 16.67 12.46 3.47
CA ALA A 35 17.03 13.33 2.35
C ALA A 35 18.33 12.86 1.64
N TYR A 36 19.21 12.20 2.37
CA TYR A 36 20.48 11.67 1.85
C TYR A 36 20.86 10.39 2.61
N GLU A 37 21.81 9.65 2.06
CA GLU A 37 22.33 8.43 2.70
C GLU A 37 23.32 8.79 3.79
N ASP A 38 23.05 8.33 5.00
CA ASP A 38 23.95 8.25 6.14
C ASP A 38 23.60 6.98 6.93
N ALA A 39 24.33 5.92 6.67
CA ALA A 39 24.03 4.61 7.26
C ALA A 39 24.10 4.63 8.80
N GLN A 40 25.01 5.41 9.40
CA GLN A 40 25.16 5.46 10.85
C GLN A 40 23.96 6.15 11.51
N LEU A 41 23.58 7.32 11.02
CA LEU A 41 22.44 8.07 11.53
C LEU A 41 21.12 7.32 11.27
N ARG A 42 20.98 6.75 10.08
CA ARG A 42 19.80 5.98 9.68
C ARG A 42 19.60 4.77 10.57
N CYS A 43 20.63 3.91 10.72
CA CYS A 43 20.54 2.72 11.55
C CYS A 43 20.27 3.07 13.01
N ALA A 44 20.97 4.06 13.58
CA ALA A 44 20.75 4.49 14.96
C ALA A 44 19.31 4.92 15.23
N LEU A 45 18.68 5.61 14.27
CA LEU A 45 17.27 6.00 14.39
C LEU A 45 16.34 4.79 14.24
N LEU A 46 16.53 3.96 13.20
CA LEU A 46 15.65 2.83 12.91
C LEU A 46 15.72 1.76 14.03
N ASP A 47 16.92 1.51 14.59
CA ASP A 47 17.08 0.64 15.76
C ASP A 47 16.34 1.19 16.99
N THR A 48 16.43 2.50 17.21
CA THR A 48 15.71 3.18 18.30
C THR A 48 14.19 3.05 18.11
N LEU A 49 13.69 3.22 16.88
CA LEU A 49 12.27 3.06 16.58
C LEU A 49 11.82 1.61 16.79
N ALA A 50 12.54 0.63 16.27
CA ALA A 50 12.22 -0.78 16.43
C ALA A 50 12.21 -1.21 17.90
N ALA A 51 13.17 -0.73 18.71
CA ALA A 51 13.28 -1.09 20.13
C ALA A 51 12.20 -0.45 21.01
N ASN A 52 11.81 0.82 20.72
CA ASN A 52 10.87 1.54 21.58
C ASN A 52 9.40 1.42 21.13
N PHE A 53 9.14 0.98 19.90
CA PHE A 53 7.80 0.84 19.33
C PHE A 53 7.58 -0.58 18.80
N PRO A 54 7.44 -1.59 19.68
CA PRO A 54 7.27 -2.99 19.26
C PRO A 54 5.98 -3.25 18.47
N GLN A 55 5.03 -2.31 18.47
CA GLN A 55 3.83 -2.35 17.63
C GLN A 55 4.11 -2.12 16.15
N ILE A 56 5.31 -1.64 15.77
CA ILE A 56 5.69 -1.52 14.36
C ILE A 56 5.96 -2.92 13.81
N THR A 57 5.01 -3.44 13.02
CA THR A 57 5.11 -4.77 12.40
C THR A 57 5.93 -4.78 11.12
N SER A 58 6.05 -3.62 10.47
CA SER A 58 6.71 -3.45 9.16
C SER A 58 7.46 -2.11 9.15
N LEU A 59 8.80 -2.15 9.18
CA LEU A 59 9.66 -0.95 9.21
C LEU A 59 10.49 -0.86 7.93
N HIS A 60 10.31 0.24 7.22
CA HIS A 60 10.97 0.53 5.94
C HIS A 60 11.65 1.89 5.94
N TYR A 61 12.51 2.09 4.96
CA TYR A 61 13.07 3.40 4.68
C TYR A 61 13.23 3.67 3.18
N VAL A 62 13.30 4.96 2.84
CA VAL A 62 13.55 5.48 1.50
C VAL A 62 14.57 6.60 1.60
N ILE A 63 15.52 6.65 0.66
CA ILE A 63 16.41 7.81 0.48
C ILE A 63 15.83 8.66 -0.65
N ASN A 64 15.38 9.88 -0.33
CA ASN A 64 14.80 10.80 -1.29
C ASN A 64 15.59 12.11 -1.34
N GLY A 65 16.58 12.15 -2.20
CA GLY A 65 17.36 13.37 -2.49
C GLY A 65 16.72 14.30 -3.53
N LYS A 66 15.51 14.00 -4.00
CA LYS A 66 14.80 14.82 -4.99
C LYS A 66 14.24 16.10 -4.37
N ARG A 67 13.78 17.03 -5.22
CA ARG A 67 13.12 18.25 -4.76
C ARG A 67 11.65 18.08 -4.39
N ASN A 68 11.01 16.96 -4.75
CA ASN A 68 9.63 16.63 -4.41
C ASN A 68 9.53 15.47 -3.41
N ASP A 69 8.38 15.27 -2.81
CA ASP A 69 8.15 14.25 -1.77
C ASP A 69 7.66 12.90 -2.32
N SER A 70 7.53 12.75 -3.64
CA SER A 70 7.14 11.49 -4.24
C SER A 70 8.22 10.43 -4.02
N ILE A 71 7.82 9.26 -3.54
CA ILE A 71 8.69 8.11 -3.28
C ILE A 71 8.37 6.91 -4.19
N GLY A 72 7.38 7.01 -5.07
CA GLY A 72 6.91 5.90 -5.91
C GLY A 72 7.99 5.31 -6.82
N ASP A 73 8.88 6.14 -7.35
CA ASP A 73 9.99 5.79 -8.23
C ASP A 73 11.30 5.46 -7.50
N LEU A 74 11.32 5.54 -6.16
CA LEU A 74 12.50 5.29 -5.35
C LEU A 74 12.47 3.88 -4.72
N PRO A 75 13.63 3.25 -4.48
CA PRO A 75 13.70 2.01 -3.72
C PRO A 75 13.14 2.20 -2.30
N CYS A 76 12.17 1.38 -1.92
CA CYS A 76 11.72 1.26 -0.53
C CYS A 76 12.35 0.01 0.06
N VAL A 77 13.21 0.18 1.05
CA VAL A 77 14.01 -0.89 1.63
C VAL A 77 13.43 -1.32 2.96
N LYS A 78 13.18 -2.61 3.12
CA LYS A 78 12.79 -3.17 4.42
C LYS A 78 13.98 -3.10 5.38
N TYR A 79 13.74 -2.57 6.58
CA TYR A 79 14.72 -2.55 7.65
C TYR A 79 14.49 -3.69 8.64
N SER A 80 13.26 -3.86 9.12
CA SER A 80 12.89 -4.94 10.04
C SER A 80 11.40 -5.27 9.94
N GLY A 81 11.02 -6.43 10.49
CA GLY A 81 9.63 -6.91 10.49
C GLY A 81 9.18 -7.46 9.13
N ASP A 82 7.90 -7.32 8.84
CA ASP A 82 7.25 -7.86 7.66
C ASP A 82 7.43 -6.97 6.42
N ASP A 83 7.31 -7.55 5.22
CA ASP A 83 7.40 -6.81 3.95
C ASP A 83 6.16 -5.94 3.66
N CYS A 84 5.06 -6.20 4.35
CA CYS A 84 3.77 -5.56 4.14
C CYS A 84 2.93 -5.66 5.41
N ILE A 85 1.81 -4.95 5.44
CA ILE A 85 0.74 -5.14 6.42
C ILE A 85 -0.51 -5.67 5.74
N TYR A 86 -1.47 -6.14 6.53
CA TYR A 86 -2.71 -6.70 6.01
C TYR A 86 -3.92 -6.02 6.62
N ASP A 87 -4.89 -5.69 5.78
CA ASP A 87 -6.22 -5.29 6.23
C ASP A 87 -7.27 -6.30 5.75
N THR A 88 -8.40 -6.36 6.44
CA THR A 88 -9.45 -7.31 6.11
C THR A 88 -10.77 -6.58 5.86
N MET A 89 -11.44 -6.95 4.79
CA MET A 89 -12.76 -6.43 4.45
C MET A 89 -13.68 -7.62 4.16
N GLU A 90 -14.66 -7.85 5.06
CA GLU A 90 -15.41 -9.11 5.14
C GLU A 90 -14.45 -10.30 5.34
N ASP A 91 -14.43 -11.24 4.42
CA ASP A 91 -13.54 -12.41 4.43
C ASP A 91 -12.32 -12.26 3.51
N ILE A 92 -12.14 -11.10 2.87
CA ILE A 92 -11.02 -10.82 1.98
C ILE A 92 -9.90 -10.13 2.73
N LYS A 93 -8.73 -10.74 2.72
CA LYS A 93 -7.51 -10.20 3.31
C LYS A 93 -6.68 -9.51 2.25
N PHE A 94 -6.51 -8.20 2.38
CA PHE A 94 -5.73 -7.37 1.45
C PHE A 94 -4.30 -7.17 1.95
N ARG A 95 -3.34 -7.52 1.13
CA ARG A 95 -1.92 -7.19 1.30
C ARG A 95 -1.70 -5.73 0.92
N ILE A 96 -1.03 -4.98 1.79
CA ILE A 96 -0.72 -3.57 1.61
C ILE A 96 0.79 -3.42 1.64
N SER A 97 1.39 -3.27 0.46
CA SER A 97 2.83 -3.02 0.31
C SER A 97 3.18 -1.56 0.61
N PRO A 98 4.45 -1.20 0.88
CA PRO A 98 4.84 0.16 1.24
C PRO A 98 4.43 1.23 0.24
N LYS A 99 4.40 0.90 -1.05
CA LYS A 99 4.04 1.82 -2.14
C LYS A 99 2.62 1.65 -2.65
N SER A 100 1.89 0.61 -2.23
CA SER A 100 0.53 0.34 -2.69
C SER A 100 -0.42 1.43 -2.23
N PHE A 101 -1.32 1.85 -3.10
CA PHE A 101 -2.47 2.63 -2.68
C PHE A 101 -3.45 1.72 -1.95
N TYR A 102 -3.88 2.14 -0.78
CA TYR A 102 -4.98 1.55 -0.03
C TYR A 102 -5.74 2.67 0.68
N GLN A 103 -7.07 2.56 0.77
CA GLN A 103 -7.91 3.58 1.39
C GLN A 103 -7.59 3.71 2.88
N THR A 104 -7.21 4.92 3.30
CA THR A 104 -6.76 5.20 4.67
C THR A 104 -7.85 5.04 5.72
N ASN A 105 -9.13 5.17 5.33
CA ASN A 105 -10.28 4.92 6.18
C ASN A 105 -11.00 3.64 5.73
N SER A 106 -10.51 2.49 6.19
CA SER A 106 -11.04 1.18 5.82
C SER A 106 -12.54 1.02 6.09
N LYS A 107 -13.04 1.62 7.18
CA LYS A 107 -14.48 1.57 7.52
C LYS A 107 -15.35 2.31 6.50
N GLN A 108 -14.89 3.46 6.04
CA GLN A 108 -15.61 4.21 4.99
C GLN A 108 -15.42 3.59 3.61
N ALA A 109 -14.24 3.03 3.34
CA ALA A 109 -13.99 2.26 2.13
C ALA A 109 -14.97 1.08 2.02
N TYR A 110 -15.14 0.32 3.09
CA TYR A 110 -16.10 -0.79 3.13
C TYR A 110 -17.53 -0.33 2.82
N ARG A 111 -17.97 0.79 3.42
CA ARG A 111 -19.32 1.34 3.14
C ARG A 111 -19.45 1.77 1.68
N LEU A 112 -18.43 2.44 1.14
CA LEU A 112 -18.40 2.84 -0.27
C LEU A 112 -18.47 1.63 -1.20
N TYR A 113 -17.67 0.60 -0.93
CA TYR A 113 -17.66 -0.61 -1.75
C TYR A 113 -18.96 -1.42 -1.63
N SER A 114 -19.61 -1.37 -0.46
CA SER A 114 -20.95 -1.96 -0.29
C SER A 114 -21.99 -1.26 -1.15
N VAL A 115 -21.94 0.08 -1.27
CA VAL A 115 -22.82 0.84 -2.17
C VAL A 115 -22.51 0.53 -3.64
N VAL A 116 -21.22 0.42 -4.00
CA VAL A 116 -20.82 -0.02 -5.36
C VAL A 116 -21.38 -1.40 -5.67
N ARG A 117 -21.29 -2.35 -4.72
CA ARG A 117 -21.83 -3.70 -4.87
C ARG A 117 -23.36 -3.70 -5.05
N GLU A 118 -24.06 -2.88 -4.28
CA GLU A 118 -25.51 -2.71 -4.41
C GLU A 118 -25.90 -2.13 -5.78
N PHE A 119 -25.21 -1.07 -6.22
CA PHE A 119 -25.52 -0.43 -7.51
C PHE A 119 -25.12 -1.28 -8.72
N ALA A 120 -24.07 -2.08 -8.60
CA ALA A 120 -23.66 -2.99 -9.66
C ALA A 120 -24.66 -4.14 -9.88
N ASP A 121 -25.43 -4.51 -8.84
CA ASP A 121 -26.51 -5.50 -8.84
C ASP A 121 -26.15 -6.79 -9.63
N LEU A 122 -24.90 -7.28 -9.43
CA LEU A 122 -24.37 -8.43 -10.18
C LEU A 122 -25.10 -9.72 -9.82
N GLN A 123 -25.47 -10.50 -10.85
CA GLN A 123 -26.22 -11.76 -10.74
C GLN A 123 -25.35 -13.02 -10.84
N GLY A 124 -24.05 -12.86 -11.13
CA GLY A 124 -23.05 -13.93 -11.11
C GLY A 124 -22.52 -14.38 -12.45
N ASP A 125 -23.02 -13.87 -13.55
CA ASP A 125 -22.60 -14.21 -14.92
C ASP A 125 -21.94 -13.03 -15.67
N GLU A 126 -21.98 -11.82 -15.09
CA GLU A 126 -21.44 -10.63 -15.72
C GLU A 126 -19.91 -10.56 -15.67
N VAL A 127 -19.35 -9.82 -16.62
CA VAL A 127 -17.94 -9.41 -16.61
C VAL A 127 -17.85 -8.01 -15.99
N LEU A 128 -17.21 -7.94 -14.82
CA LEU A 128 -16.91 -6.68 -14.15
C LEU A 128 -15.55 -6.15 -14.63
N TYR A 129 -15.54 -4.92 -15.15
CA TYR A 129 -14.32 -4.19 -15.46
C TYR A 129 -13.99 -3.21 -14.32
N ASP A 130 -12.86 -3.42 -13.67
CA ASP A 130 -12.32 -2.54 -12.63
C ASP A 130 -11.17 -1.72 -13.23
N LEU A 131 -11.50 -0.54 -13.72
CA LEU A 131 -10.55 0.37 -14.37
C LEU A 131 -9.85 1.22 -13.30
N TYR A 132 -8.53 1.36 -13.44
CA TYR A 132 -7.65 1.92 -12.39
C TYR A 132 -7.71 1.11 -11.10
N THR A 133 -7.62 -0.22 -11.25
CA THR A 133 -7.91 -1.18 -10.19
C THR A 133 -6.97 -1.09 -8.97
N GLY A 134 -5.79 -0.45 -9.13
CA GLY A 134 -4.78 -0.40 -8.09
C GLY A 134 -4.37 -1.81 -7.65
N THR A 135 -4.48 -2.09 -6.37
CA THR A 135 -4.20 -3.42 -5.80
C THR A 135 -5.38 -4.41 -5.88
N GLY A 136 -6.36 -4.12 -6.74
CA GLY A 136 -7.51 -4.99 -7.00
C GLY A 136 -8.62 -4.90 -5.96
N THR A 137 -8.64 -3.88 -5.11
CA THR A 137 -9.49 -3.86 -3.91
C THR A 137 -10.97 -3.94 -4.22
N ILE A 138 -11.47 -3.13 -5.17
CA ILE A 138 -12.90 -3.11 -5.54
C ILE A 138 -13.27 -4.36 -6.31
N GLY A 139 -12.47 -4.70 -7.33
CA GLY A 139 -12.70 -5.89 -8.14
C GLY A 139 -12.78 -7.17 -7.32
N LEU A 140 -11.84 -7.36 -6.39
CA LEU A 140 -11.82 -8.52 -5.49
C LEU A 140 -13.00 -8.52 -4.51
N PHE A 141 -13.37 -7.35 -3.98
CA PHE A 141 -14.52 -7.22 -3.09
C PHE A 141 -15.84 -7.62 -3.77
N LEU A 142 -15.96 -7.37 -5.07
CA LEU A 142 -17.15 -7.73 -5.86
C LEU A 142 -17.05 -9.13 -6.50
N SER A 143 -15.89 -9.75 -6.50
CA SER A 143 -15.60 -10.98 -7.27
C SER A 143 -16.57 -12.13 -7.01
N LYS A 144 -17.07 -12.28 -5.78
CA LYS A 144 -18.05 -13.33 -5.42
C LYS A 144 -19.41 -13.16 -6.08
N LYS A 145 -19.71 -11.97 -6.60
CA LYS A 145 -20.97 -11.63 -7.27
C LYS A 145 -20.83 -11.49 -8.77
N ALA A 146 -19.60 -11.57 -9.31
CA ALA A 146 -19.31 -11.47 -10.74
C ALA A 146 -18.94 -12.83 -11.32
N GLY A 147 -19.32 -13.08 -12.56
CA GLY A 147 -18.85 -14.25 -13.31
C GLY A 147 -17.34 -14.13 -13.61
N LYS A 148 -16.88 -12.92 -13.91
CA LYS A 148 -15.48 -12.64 -14.16
C LYS A 148 -15.14 -11.18 -13.75
N VAL A 149 -13.95 -10.99 -13.20
CA VAL A 149 -13.40 -9.65 -12.95
C VAL A 149 -12.18 -9.43 -13.85
N VAL A 150 -12.13 -8.25 -14.48
CA VAL A 150 -10.99 -7.80 -15.29
C VAL A 150 -10.52 -6.46 -14.74
N GLY A 151 -9.37 -6.45 -14.07
CA GLY A 151 -8.74 -5.25 -13.52
C GLY A 151 -7.63 -4.74 -14.43
N ILE A 152 -7.58 -3.42 -14.65
CA ILE A 152 -6.55 -2.75 -15.46
C ILE A 152 -5.95 -1.61 -14.66
N GLU A 153 -4.62 -1.55 -14.61
CA GLU A 153 -3.85 -0.55 -13.88
C GLU A 153 -2.54 -0.28 -14.63
N TYR A 154 -2.10 0.97 -14.60
CA TYR A 154 -0.84 1.37 -15.26
C TYR A 154 0.40 0.90 -14.49
N VAL A 155 0.33 0.88 -13.15
CA VAL A 155 1.47 0.56 -12.28
C VAL A 155 1.63 -0.94 -12.12
N GLN A 156 2.73 -1.51 -12.63
CA GLN A 156 2.99 -2.95 -12.59
C GLN A 156 3.02 -3.51 -11.17
N GLU A 157 3.65 -2.81 -10.23
CA GLU A 157 3.73 -3.25 -8.83
C GLU A 157 2.34 -3.36 -8.17
N ALA A 158 1.40 -2.50 -8.53
CA ALA A 158 0.03 -2.58 -8.06
C ALA A 158 -0.70 -3.81 -8.63
N ILE A 159 -0.47 -4.13 -9.90
CA ILE A 159 -0.99 -5.35 -10.53
C ILE A 159 -0.39 -6.62 -9.89
N ASP A 160 0.88 -6.61 -9.55
CA ASP A 160 1.51 -7.74 -8.87
C ASP A 160 0.88 -7.94 -7.47
N ASP A 161 0.62 -6.86 -6.72
CA ASP A 161 -0.13 -6.92 -5.46
C ASP A 161 -1.59 -7.39 -5.68
N ALA A 162 -2.28 -6.95 -6.74
CA ALA A 162 -3.64 -7.39 -7.06
C ALA A 162 -3.70 -8.91 -7.32
N LYS A 163 -2.75 -9.44 -8.08
CA LYS A 163 -2.63 -10.89 -8.35
C LYS A 163 -2.34 -11.67 -7.07
N LEU A 164 -1.45 -11.16 -6.22
CA LEU A 164 -1.16 -11.76 -4.91
C LEU A 164 -2.39 -11.73 -4.00
N ASN A 165 -3.15 -10.64 -4.00
CA ASN A 165 -4.40 -10.53 -3.25
C ASN A 165 -5.43 -11.54 -3.74
N ALA A 166 -5.60 -11.72 -5.05
CA ALA A 166 -6.48 -12.75 -5.59
C ALA A 166 -6.05 -14.15 -5.14
N ALA A 167 -4.78 -14.49 -5.32
CA ALA A 167 -4.23 -15.80 -4.95
C ALA A 167 -4.37 -16.10 -3.45
N ASN A 168 -4.02 -15.13 -2.59
CA ASN A 168 -4.10 -15.28 -1.14
C ASN A 168 -5.52 -15.50 -0.61
N ASN A 169 -6.53 -15.07 -1.37
CA ASN A 169 -7.95 -15.24 -1.03
C ASN A 169 -8.65 -16.36 -1.83
N GLY A 170 -7.92 -17.11 -2.65
CA GLY A 170 -8.48 -18.18 -3.47
C GLY A 170 -9.48 -17.68 -4.53
N ILE A 171 -9.33 -16.44 -5.00
CA ILE A 171 -10.20 -15.82 -6.01
C ILE A 171 -9.61 -16.12 -7.39
N GLU A 172 -10.28 -17.03 -8.14
CA GLU A 172 -9.81 -17.52 -9.43
C GLU A 172 -10.44 -16.79 -10.63
N ASN A 173 -11.57 -16.11 -10.43
CA ASN A 173 -12.31 -15.41 -11.49
C ASN A 173 -11.85 -13.96 -11.72
N ALA A 174 -10.81 -13.49 -11.01
CA ALA A 174 -10.25 -12.15 -11.15
C ALA A 174 -8.91 -12.18 -11.91
N HIS A 175 -8.83 -11.38 -12.97
CA HIS A 175 -7.66 -11.29 -13.84
C HIS A 175 -7.18 -9.84 -13.91
N PHE A 176 -5.88 -9.60 -13.69
CA PHE A 176 -5.31 -8.26 -13.61
C PHE A 176 -4.22 -8.06 -14.66
N TYR A 177 -4.28 -6.91 -15.34
CA TYR A 177 -3.40 -6.56 -16.45
C TYR A 177 -2.79 -5.18 -16.25
N ALA A 178 -1.47 -5.09 -16.41
CA ALA A 178 -0.80 -3.79 -16.50
C ALA A 178 -0.99 -3.21 -17.89
N GLY A 179 -1.46 -1.97 -17.97
CA GLY A 179 -1.68 -1.32 -19.25
C GLY A 179 -2.19 0.12 -19.11
N ASP A 180 -1.96 0.90 -20.18
CA ASP A 180 -2.55 2.23 -20.32
C ASP A 180 -3.95 2.11 -20.96
N MET A 181 -4.91 2.84 -20.43
CA MET A 181 -6.30 2.85 -20.89
C MET A 181 -6.57 3.99 -21.90
N LYS A 182 -5.52 4.54 -22.51
CA LYS A 182 -5.64 5.52 -23.60
C LYS A 182 -5.90 4.86 -24.93
#